data_0ad6ec5e8c679d060100041d6ed631d9
#
_entry.id   0ad6ec5e8c679d060100041d6ed631d9
#
_cell.length_a   1.000
_cell.length_b   1.000
_cell.length_c   1.000
_cell.angle_alpha   90.00
_cell.angle_beta   90.00
_cell.angle_gamma   90.00
#
_symmetry.space_group_name_H-M   'P 1'
#
loop_
_entity.id
_entity.type
_entity.pdbx_description
1 polymer ?
#
loop_
_entity_poly.entity_id
_entity_poly.type
_entity_poly.pdbx_seq_one_letter_code
_entity_poly.pdbx_strand_id
1 'polypeptide(L)'
;GIPMERVRGILLTHDHSDHVRFVYSFVRKYRHIGVYCTPRTLNGLLRRHSISNRLKDYHRAIYKEHPFRVGNFTALAFEVLHDGTDNAGFFITHGPHHIAVCTDLGCVSERADFYMRQANYLMIEANYDAAMLAAGSYPEYLKARIRSDNGHLDNCITAAYLAEIYSDSLKNIFLCHLSKDNNTPE
;
A
#
# COMPACT_ATOMS: atom_id res chain seq x y z
N GLY A 1 -16.64 15.67 2.40
CA GLY A 1 -16.21 14.40 1.77
C GLY A 1 -15.97 14.58 0.27
N ILE A 2 -15.26 13.62 -0.35
CA ILE A 2 -15.03 13.64 -1.81
C ILE A 2 -16.28 13.10 -2.51
N PRO A 3 -16.87 13.83 -3.49
CA PRO A 3 -17.98 13.31 -4.29
C PRO A 3 -17.54 12.05 -5.07
N MET A 4 -18.31 10.97 -4.98
CA MET A 4 -17.94 9.67 -5.59
C MET A 4 -17.85 9.75 -7.13
N GLU A 5 -18.56 10.67 -7.75
CA GLU A 5 -18.49 10.96 -9.18
C GLU A 5 -17.10 11.43 -9.65
N ARG A 6 -16.30 11.95 -8.72
CA ARG A 6 -14.92 12.40 -8.98
C ARG A 6 -13.89 11.28 -8.80
N VAL A 7 -14.22 10.19 -8.12
CA VAL A 7 -13.34 9.04 -7.94
C VAL A 7 -13.29 8.24 -9.24
N ARG A 8 -12.12 8.01 -9.80
CA ARG A 8 -11.91 7.34 -11.08
C ARG A 8 -11.37 5.94 -10.98
N GLY A 9 -10.68 5.62 -9.90
CA GLY A 9 -10.07 4.30 -9.73
C GLY A 9 -9.74 3.98 -8.30
N ILE A 10 -9.56 2.70 -8.05
CA ILE A 10 -8.97 2.12 -6.84
C ILE A 10 -7.66 1.49 -7.27
N LEU A 11 -6.56 1.85 -6.61
CA LEU A 11 -5.27 1.20 -6.76
C LEU A 11 -5.15 0.16 -5.64
N LEU A 12 -5.00 -1.12 -5.98
CA LEU A 12 -4.82 -2.18 -4.99
C LEU A 12 -3.33 -2.51 -4.87
N THR A 13 -2.81 -2.39 -3.67
CA THR A 13 -1.42 -2.71 -3.35
C THR A 13 -1.19 -4.22 -3.36
N HIS A 14 -2.07 -5.00 -2.75
CA HIS A 14 -1.98 -6.46 -2.64
C HIS A 14 -3.34 -7.09 -2.27
N ASP A 15 -3.36 -8.41 -2.03
CA ASP A 15 -4.58 -9.19 -1.86
C ASP A 15 -4.94 -9.58 -0.41
N HIS A 16 -4.41 -8.91 0.61
CA HIS A 16 -4.82 -9.16 1.99
C HIS A 16 -6.24 -8.64 2.29
N SER A 17 -6.94 -9.30 3.22
CA SER A 17 -8.37 -9.11 3.46
C SER A 17 -8.76 -7.70 3.89
N ASP A 18 -7.93 -7.04 4.66
CA ASP A 18 -8.13 -5.66 5.14
C ASP A 18 -8.08 -4.63 3.99
N HIS A 19 -7.35 -4.94 2.90
CA HIS A 19 -7.29 -4.10 1.71
C HIS A 19 -8.43 -4.38 0.71
N VAL A 20 -8.94 -5.62 0.64
CA VAL A 20 -9.80 -6.03 -0.48
C VAL A 20 -11.24 -6.40 -0.09
N ARG A 21 -11.54 -6.55 1.20
CA ARG A 21 -12.84 -7.02 1.72
C ARG A 21 -14.05 -6.39 1.04
N PHE A 22 -14.03 -5.10 0.80
CA PHE A 22 -15.18 -4.36 0.28
C PHE A 22 -15.04 -3.91 -1.17
N VAL A 23 -13.94 -4.25 -1.85
CA VAL A 23 -13.66 -3.74 -3.20
C VAL A 23 -14.78 -4.06 -4.19
N TYR A 24 -15.28 -5.30 -4.21
CA TYR A 24 -16.35 -5.68 -5.13
C TYR A 24 -17.68 -5.00 -4.84
N SER A 25 -18.08 -4.92 -3.57
CA SER A 25 -19.32 -4.22 -3.18
C SER A 25 -19.27 -2.74 -3.52
N PHE A 26 -18.08 -2.14 -3.38
CA PHE A 26 -17.85 -0.74 -3.72
C PHE A 26 -17.98 -0.48 -5.23
N VAL A 27 -17.27 -1.22 -6.09
CA VAL A 27 -17.33 -0.99 -7.54
C VAL A 27 -18.67 -1.41 -8.14
N ARG A 28 -19.38 -2.38 -7.55
CA ARG A 28 -20.74 -2.73 -7.93
C ARG A 28 -21.72 -1.56 -7.71
N LYS A 29 -21.51 -0.78 -6.64
CA LYS A 29 -22.28 0.43 -6.35
C LYS A 29 -21.88 1.59 -7.26
N TYR A 30 -20.58 1.77 -7.52
CA TYR A 30 -20.02 2.87 -8.30
C TYR A 30 -19.36 2.33 -9.57
N ARG A 31 -20.18 1.93 -10.54
CA ARG A 31 -19.78 1.17 -11.74
C ARG A 31 -18.77 1.86 -12.66
N HIS A 32 -18.60 3.17 -12.54
CA HIS A 32 -17.63 3.95 -13.31
C HIS A 32 -16.19 3.85 -12.75
N ILE A 33 -16.01 3.29 -11.56
CA ILE A 33 -14.72 3.19 -10.90
C ILE A 33 -14.03 1.89 -11.31
N GLY A 34 -12.82 2.01 -11.89
CA GLY A 34 -11.97 0.86 -12.21
C GLY A 34 -11.14 0.40 -11.02
N VAL A 35 -10.78 -0.89 -11.00
CA VAL A 35 -9.86 -1.50 -10.03
C VAL A 35 -8.54 -1.80 -10.73
N TYR A 36 -7.51 -1.06 -10.36
CA TYR A 36 -6.18 -1.15 -10.95
C TYR A 36 -5.28 -2.01 -10.05
N CYS A 37 -4.90 -3.17 -10.52
CA CYS A 37 -3.95 -4.05 -9.87
C CYS A 37 -3.28 -4.97 -10.89
N THR A 38 -2.19 -5.63 -10.48
CA THR A 38 -1.55 -6.62 -11.35
C THR A 38 -2.49 -7.82 -11.57
N PRO A 39 -2.35 -8.54 -12.69
CA PRO A 39 -3.08 -9.80 -12.89
C PRO A 39 -2.84 -10.83 -11.79
N ARG A 40 -1.64 -10.84 -11.18
CA ARG A 40 -1.30 -11.74 -10.07
C ARG A 40 -2.06 -11.37 -8.79
N THR A 41 -2.13 -10.07 -8.44
CA THR A 41 -2.94 -9.58 -7.32
C THR A 41 -4.42 -9.94 -7.50
N LEU A 42 -4.99 -9.71 -8.71
CA LEU A 42 -6.38 -10.11 -8.99
C LEU A 42 -6.60 -11.62 -8.80
N ASN A 43 -5.69 -12.45 -9.34
CA ASN A 43 -5.80 -13.91 -9.20
C ASN A 43 -5.68 -14.35 -7.74
N GLY A 44 -4.77 -13.76 -6.97
CA GLY A 44 -4.63 -14.00 -5.53
C GLY A 44 -5.93 -13.67 -4.79
N LEU A 45 -6.49 -12.50 -5.05
CA LEU A 45 -7.74 -12.02 -4.48
C LEU A 45 -8.92 -12.97 -4.77
N LEU A 46 -9.08 -13.41 -6.01
CA LEU A 46 -10.17 -14.31 -6.40
C LEU A 46 -10.02 -15.74 -5.84
N ARG A 47 -8.79 -16.18 -5.55
CA ARG A 47 -8.51 -17.49 -4.96
C ARG A 47 -8.65 -17.52 -3.43
N ARG A 48 -8.15 -16.46 -2.77
CA ARG A 48 -8.06 -16.41 -1.29
C ARG A 48 -9.35 -15.92 -0.63
N HIS A 49 -10.16 -15.15 -1.35
CA HIS A 49 -11.35 -14.52 -0.79
C HIS A 49 -12.59 -14.95 -1.57
N SER A 50 -13.71 -15.11 -0.86
CA SER A 50 -15.02 -15.39 -1.46
C SER A 50 -15.59 -14.19 -2.19
N ILE A 51 -14.80 -13.59 -3.10
CA ILE A 51 -15.17 -12.43 -3.90
C ILE A 51 -15.69 -12.90 -5.27
N SER A 52 -16.73 -12.24 -5.73
CA SER A 52 -17.36 -12.56 -7.01
C SER A 52 -16.38 -12.44 -8.19
N ASN A 53 -16.36 -13.43 -9.06
CA ASN A 53 -15.62 -13.39 -10.33
C ASN A 53 -15.98 -12.19 -11.22
N ARG A 54 -17.15 -11.55 -11.00
CA ARG A 54 -17.55 -10.32 -11.70
C ARG A 54 -16.66 -9.11 -11.36
N LEU A 55 -15.80 -9.22 -10.35
CA LEU A 55 -14.77 -8.18 -10.13
C LEU A 55 -13.88 -8.00 -11.38
N LYS A 56 -13.70 -9.04 -12.20
CA LYS A 56 -12.98 -8.96 -13.48
C LYS A 56 -13.53 -7.93 -14.44
N ASP A 57 -14.83 -7.62 -14.39
CA ASP A 57 -15.49 -6.63 -15.26
C ASP A 57 -14.99 -5.20 -14.98
N TYR A 58 -14.52 -4.96 -13.75
CA TYR A 58 -13.98 -3.68 -13.27
C TYR A 58 -12.45 -3.61 -13.31
N HIS A 59 -11.78 -4.75 -13.54
CA HIS A 59 -10.34 -4.82 -13.50
C HIS A 59 -9.68 -4.06 -14.66
N ARG A 60 -8.66 -3.29 -14.31
CA ARG A 60 -7.74 -2.61 -15.23
C ARG A 60 -6.36 -3.13 -14.92
N ALA A 61 -5.87 -4.03 -15.76
CA ALA A 61 -4.56 -4.64 -15.57
C ALA A 61 -3.47 -3.58 -15.63
N ILE A 62 -2.60 -3.59 -14.64
CA ILE A 62 -1.38 -2.79 -14.58
C ILE A 62 -0.17 -3.71 -14.44
N TYR A 63 0.99 -3.20 -14.83
CA TYR A 63 2.25 -3.92 -14.71
C TYR A 63 3.25 -3.03 -13.98
N LYS A 64 4.05 -3.63 -13.09
CA LYS A 64 5.09 -2.90 -12.37
C LYS A 64 6.05 -2.25 -13.37
N GLU A 65 6.55 -1.07 -13.02
CA GLU A 65 7.46 -0.25 -13.81
C GLU A 65 6.88 0.28 -15.14
N HIS A 66 5.57 0.13 -15.35
CA HIS A 66 4.89 0.68 -16.52
C HIS A 66 3.88 1.74 -16.10
N PRO A 67 4.05 3.00 -16.54
CA PRO A 67 3.11 4.06 -16.23
C PRO A 67 1.71 3.80 -16.82
N PHE A 68 0.68 4.16 -16.07
CA PHE A 68 -0.71 4.11 -16.51
C PHE A 68 -1.46 5.36 -16.04
N ARG A 69 -2.63 5.61 -16.64
CA ARG A 69 -3.44 6.78 -16.30
C ARG A 69 -4.71 6.42 -15.56
N VAL A 70 -5.04 7.23 -14.53
CA VAL A 70 -6.30 7.18 -13.81
C VAL A 70 -6.86 8.60 -13.74
N GLY A 71 -7.82 8.93 -14.61
CA GLY A 71 -8.26 10.31 -14.77
C GLY A 71 -7.10 11.23 -15.21
N ASN A 72 -6.85 12.27 -14.44
CA ASN A 72 -5.76 13.23 -14.69
C ASN A 72 -4.42 12.84 -14.05
N PHE A 73 -4.39 11.73 -13.29
CA PHE A 73 -3.18 11.24 -12.65
C PHE A 73 -2.43 10.28 -13.57
N THR A 74 -1.11 10.34 -13.51
CA THR A 74 -0.24 9.27 -14.01
C THR A 74 0.24 8.49 -12.79
N ALA A 75 0.09 7.18 -12.81
CA ALA A 75 0.53 6.30 -11.74
C ALA A 75 1.49 5.24 -12.29
N LEU A 76 2.39 4.77 -11.45
CA LEU A 76 3.31 3.68 -11.71
C LEU A 76 3.30 2.77 -10.48
N ALA A 77 3.16 1.47 -10.69
CA ALA A 77 3.31 0.48 -9.64
C ALA A 77 4.77 0.00 -9.60
N PHE A 78 5.33 -0.18 -8.41
CA PHE A 78 6.67 -0.71 -8.21
C PHE A 78 6.67 -1.83 -7.17
N GLU A 79 7.75 -2.63 -7.16
CA GLU A 79 7.88 -3.73 -6.21
C GLU A 79 8.06 -3.23 -4.78
N VAL A 80 7.31 -3.83 -3.84
CA VAL A 80 7.54 -3.72 -2.41
C VAL A 80 7.61 -5.12 -1.80
N LEU A 81 8.37 -5.29 -0.72
CA LEU A 81 8.56 -6.56 -0.05
C LEU A 81 7.49 -6.74 1.02
N HIS A 82 6.55 -7.64 0.76
CA HIS A 82 5.47 -8.03 1.67
C HIS A 82 4.98 -9.44 1.33
N ASP A 83 4.19 -10.08 2.17
CA ASP A 83 3.79 -11.48 2.02
C ASP A 83 2.46 -11.73 1.30
N GLY A 84 1.97 -10.75 0.53
CA GLY A 84 0.85 -10.93 -0.39
C GLY A 84 1.23 -11.74 -1.64
N THR A 85 0.24 -12.10 -2.47
CA THR A 85 0.49 -12.85 -3.73
C THR A 85 1.34 -12.07 -4.71
N ASP A 86 1.16 -10.74 -4.75
CA ASP A 86 1.96 -9.79 -5.53
C ASP A 86 1.75 -8.41 -4.92
N ASN A 87 2.83 -7.75 -4.55
CA ASN A 87 2.78 -6.55 -3.74
C ASN A 87 3.29 -5.35 -4.52
N ALA A 88 2.60 -4.23 -4.42
CA ALA A 88 2.94 -3.01 -5.12
C ALA A 88 2.84 -1.78 -4.23
N GLY A 89 3.88 -0.95 -4.25
CA GLY A 89 3.79 0.45 -3.96
C GLY A 89 3.34 1.24 -5.18
N PHE A 90 2.89 2.47 -5.00
CA PHE A 90 2.48 3.34 -6.09
C PHE A 90 3.20 4.67 -6.04
N PHE A 91 3.72 5.09 -7.20
CA PHE A 91 4.20 6.45 -7.44
C PHE A 91 3.22 7.17 -8.33
N ILE A 92 2.59 8.24 -7.83
CA ILE A 92 1.48 8.94 -8.47
C ILE A 92 1.89 10.37 -8.75
N THR A 93 1.74 10.81 -9.99
CA THR A 93 2.11 12.15 -10.44
C THR A 93 0.89 12.95 -10.91
N HIS A 94 0.81 14.19 -10.47
CA HIS A 94 -0.16 15.17 -10.97
C HIS A 94 0.46 16.57 -10.98
N GLY A 95 0.74 17.10 -12.17
CA GLY A 95 1.49 18.36 -12.31
C GLY A 95 2.84 18.27 -11.59
N PRO A 96 3.18 19.23 -10.70
CA PRO A 96 4.43 19.23 -9.95
C PRO A 96 4.40 18.33 -8.69
N HIS A 97 3.31 17.60 -8.46
CA HIS A 97 3.10 16.81 -7.26
C HIS A 97 3.43 15.33 -7.49
N HIS A 98 4.22 14.76 -6.61
CA HIS A 98 4.62 13.36 -6.59
C HIS A 98 4.22 12.72 -5.25
N ILE A 99 3.44 11.67 -5.30
CA ILE A 99 2.95 10.93 -4.13
C ILE A 99 3.52 9.52 -4.20
N ALA A 100 4.22 9.08 -3.16
CA ALA A 100 4.57 7.67 -3.00
C ALA A 100 3.70 7.02 -1.93
N VAL A 101 3.23 5.80 -2.21
CA VAL A 101 2.38 5.01 -1.32
C VAL A 101 3.04 3.66 -1.08
N CYS A 102 3.46 3.41 0.18
CA CYS A 102 4.14 2.20 0.64
C CYS A 102 3.55 1.80 2.01
N THR A 103 2.36 1.23 2.03
CA THR A 103 1.57 0.99 3.26
C THR A 103 1.83 -0.35 3.94
N ASP A 104 2.35 -1.32 3.21
CA ASP A 104 2.69 -2.67 3.69
C ASP A 104 4.07 -3.01 3.17
N LEU A 105 5.04 -2.92 4.06
CA LEU A 105 6.44 -2.87 3.71
C LEU A 105 7.28 -3.57 4.79
N GLY A 106 7.71 -4.79 4.54
CA GLY A 106 8.55 -5.54 5.47
C GLY A 106 9.94 -4.94 5.63
N CYS A 107 10.50 -4.38 4.56
CA CYS A 107 11.73 -3.59 4.59
C CYS A 107 11.76 -2.60 3.42
N VAL A 108 12.58 -1.55 3.55
CA VAL A 108 12.79 -0.56 2.49
C VAL A 108 13.76 -1.15 1.46
N SER A 109 13.24 -1.65 0.35
CA SER A 109 14.04 -2.11 -0.78
C SER A 109 14.62 -0.94 -1.56
N GLU A 110 15.69 -1.16 -2.34
CA GLU A 110 16.26 -0.15 -3.25
C GLU A 110 15.20 0.46 -4.17
N ARG A 111 14.23 -0.35 -4.59
CA ARG A 111 13.17 0.12 -5.48
C ARG A 111 12.17 1.02 -4.78
N ALA A 112 11.77 0.68 -3.56
CA ALA A 112 10.92 1.52 -2.72
C ALA A 112 11.62 2.84 -2.38
N ASP A 113 12.89 2.78 -1.97
CA ASP A 113 13.74 3.95 -1.68
C ASP A 113 13.81 4.91 -2.87
N PHE A 114 14.05 4.37 -4.08
CA PHE A 114 14.13 5.17 -5.31
C PHE A 114 12.89 6.04 -5.54
N TYR A 115 11.68 5.48 -5.32
CA TYR A 115 10.44 6.25 -5.51
C TYR A 115 10.10 7.13 -4.31
N MET A 116 10.35 6.68 -3.09
CA MET A 116 10.06 7.46 -1.89
C MET A 116 10.89 8.74 -1.81
N ARG A 117 12.16 8.71 -2.21
CA ARG A 117 13.05 9.90 -2.27
C ARG A 117 12.59 10.97 -3.27
N GLN A 118 11.79 10.62 -4.25
CA GLN A 118 11.26 11.55 -5.25
C GLN A 118 9.91 12.16 -4.85
N ALA A 119 9.31 11.69 -3.75
CA ALA A 119 7.98 12.10 -3.35
C ALA A 119 7.95 13.47 -2.67
N ASN A 120 6.91 14.25 -2.95
CA ASN A 120 6.53 15.42 -2.17
C ASN A 120 5.56 15.06 -1.03
N TYR A 121 4.81 13.99 -1.23
CA TYR A 121 3.83 13.46 -0.28
C TYR A 121 4.11 11.96 -0.13
N LEU A 122 4.40 11.53 1.08
CA LEU A 122 4.78 10.16 1.36
C LEU A 122 3.77 9.51 2.31
N MET A 123 3.19 8.41 1.87
CA MET A 123 2.42 7.48 2.72
C MET A 123 3.30 6.26 2.96
N ILE A 124 3.79 6.10 4.18
CA ILE A 124 4.72 5.03 4.56
C ILE A 124 4.20 4.27 5.77
N GLU A 125 4.51 2.99 5.84
CA GLU A 125 4.16 2.18 6.98
C GLU A 125 4.93 2.59 8.25
N ALA A 126 4.23 2.58 9.40
CA ALA A 126 4.79 2.60 10.74
C ALA A 126 3.95 1.62 11.59
N ASN A 127 4.20 0.32 11.42
CA ASN A 127 3.24 -0.69 11.86
C ASN A 127 3.31 -0.94 13.37
N TYR A 128 4.49 -1.16 13.94
CA TYR A 128 4.59 -1.60 15.31
C TYR A 128 5.75 -0.96 16.08
N ASP A 129 5.58 -0.85 17.38
CA ASP A 129 6.65 -0.64 18.34
C ASP A 129 7.25 -2.00 18.72
N ALA A 130 8.59 -2.13 18.66
CA ALA A 130 9.29 -3.39 18.89
C ALA A 130 9.07 -3.94 20.31
N ALA A 131 9.02 -3.06 21.33
CA ALA A 131 8.82 -3.47 22.72
C ALA A 131 7.38 -3.93 22.95
N MET A 132 6.38 -3.20 22.38
CA MET A 132 4.98 -3.60 22.45
C MET A 132 4.76 -4.94 21.75
N LEU A 133 5.32 -5.16 20.57
CA LEU A 133 5.21 -6.42 19.85
C LEU A 133 5.88 -7.57 20.65
N ALA A 134 7.05 -7.34 21.24
CA ALA A 134 7.73 -8.34 22.04
C ALA A 134 6.91 -8.75 23.28
N ALA A 135 6.35 -7.77 24.01
CA ALA A 135 5.54 -7.99 25.20
C ALA A 135 4.10 -8.42 24.91
N GLY A 136 3.62 -8.19 23.69
CA GLY A 136 2.25 -8.44 23.27
C GLY A 136 1.85 -9.92 23.27
N SER A 137 0.55 -10.17 23.23
CA SER A 137 -0.06 -11.50 23.33
C SER A 137 0.02 -12.35 22.07
N TYR A 138 0.58 -11.84 20.98
CA TYR A 138 0.69 -12.58 19.73
C TYR A 138 1.60 -13.80 19.87
N PRO A 139 1.23 -14.93 19.25
CA PRO A 139 2.11 -16.11 19.21
C PRO A 139 3.46 -15.78 18.56
N GLU A 140 4.53 -16.48 18.97
CA GLU A 140 5.87 -16.19 18.48
C GLU A 140 6.03 -16.34 16.95
N TYR A 141 5.32 -17.29 16.32
CA TYR A 141 5.35 -17.40 14.87
C TYR A 141 4.78 -16.15 14.16
N LEU A 142 3.76 -15.51 14.75
CA LEU A 142 3.17 -14.28 14.21
C LEU A 142 4.09 -13.08 14.43
N LYS A 143 4.71 -12.98 15.62
CA LYS A 143 5.72 -11.95 15.89
C LYS A 143 6.91 -12.07 14.93
N ALA A 144 7.37 -13.30 14.68
CA ALA A 144 8.46 -13.57 13.72
C ALA A 144 8.06 -13.17 12.29
N ARG A 145 6.84 -13.49 11.86
CA ARG A 145 6.30 -13.06 10.55
C ARG A 145 6.26 -11.54 10.43
N ILE A 146 5.76 -10.84 11.45
CA ILE A 146 5.66 -9.37 11.47
C ILE A 146 7.04 -8.73 11.32
N ARG A 147 8.07 -9.26 12.00
CA ARG A 147 9.45 -8.74 11.97
C ARG A 147 10.25 -9.13 10.74
N SER A 148 9.73 -10.00 9.88
CA SER A 148 10.49 -10.47 8.71
C SER A 148 10.58 -9.40 7.63
N ASP A 149 11.53 -9.53 6.70
CA ASP A 149 11.69 -8.63 5.55
C ASP A 149 10.47 -8.58 4.61
N ASN A 150 9.56 -9.54 4.73
CA ASN A 150 8.27 -9.57 4.06
C ASN A 150 7.09 -9.30 5.02
N GLY A 151 7.37 -8.86 6.24
CA GLY A 151 6.37 -8.53 7.24
C GLY A 151 5.96 -7.06 7.19
N HIS A 152 6.30 -6.34 8.27
CA HIS A 152 5.92 -4.94 8.47
C HIS A 152 7.06 -4.12 9.05
N LEU A 153 7.06 -2.79 8.84
CA LEU A 153 8.07 -1.89 9.37
C LEU A 153 7.86 -1.57 10.85
N ASP A 154 8.97 -1.67 11.59
CA ASP A 154 9.11 -1.12 12.94
C ASP A 154 9.11 0.42 12.91
N ASN A 155 8.50 1.05 13.93
CA ASN A 155 8.43 2.51 14.04
C ASN A 155 9.80 3.18 14.06
N CYS A 156 10.80 2.57 14.74
CA CYS A 156 12.15 3.12 14.81
C CYS A 156 12.86 3.04 13.44
N ILE A 157 12.64 1.96 12.67
CA ILE A 157 13.16 1.82 11.31
C ILE A 157 12.53 2.89 10.41
N THR A 158 11.22 3.06 10.48
CA THR A 158 10.52 4.11 9.73
C THR A 158 11.04 5.50 10.09
N ALA A 159 11.20 5.81 11.37
CA ALA A 159 11.71 7.11 11.83
C ALA A 159 13.15 7.36 11.35
N ALA A 160 14.03 6.36 11.45
CA ALA A 160 15.42 6.47 10.98
C ALA A 160 15.48 6.71 9.46
N TYR A 161 14.68 5.96 8.70
CA TYR A 161 14.58 6.13 7.26
C TYR A 161 14.06 7.53 6.87
N LEU A 162 13.00 8.01 7.53
CA LEU A 162 12.46 9.35 7.28
C LEU A 162 13.47 10.44 7.60
N ALA A 163 14.28 10.29 8.66
CA ALA A 163 15.35 11.23 8.98
C ALA A 163 16.44 11.25 7.91
N GLU A 164 16.73 10.10 7.29
CA GLU A 164 17.72 9.99 6.22
C GLU A 164 17.26 10.65 4.92
N ILE A 165 15.98 10.46 4.52
CA ILE A 165 15.47 10.98 3.24
C ILE A 165 14.89 12.37 3.31
N TYR A 166 14.85 12.98 4.51
CA TYR A 166 14.26 14.30 4.70
C TYR A 166 14.89 15.34 3.78
N SER A 167 14.04 16.10 3.11
CA SER A 167 14.45 17.22 2.25
C SER A 167 13.32 18.26 2.18
N ASP A 168 13.64 19.49 1.77
CA ASP A 168 12.67 20.58 1.61
C ASP A 168 11.58 20.27 0.55
N SER A 169 11.81 19.30 -0.33
CA SER A 169 10.84 18.85 -1.31
C SER A 169 9.76 17.95 -0.71
N LEU A 170 10.03 17.30 0.43
CA LEU A 170 9.09 16.41 1.13
C LEU A 170 8.16 17.25 2.02
N LYS A 171 6.93 17.48 1.53
CA LYS A 171 5.97 18.41 2.14
C LYS A 171 5.14 17.79 3.26
N ASN A 172 4.71 16.55 3.06
CA ASN A 172 3.87 15.81 4.03
C ASN A 172 4.25 14.35 4.07
N ILE A 173 4.24 13.82 5.30
CA ILE A 173 4.42 12.40 5.60
C ILE A 173 3.15 11.92 6.29
N PHE A 174 2.59 10.80 5.83
CA PHE A 174 1.47 10.11 6.45
C PHE A 174 1.95 8.76 6.93
N LEU A 175 1.99 8.56 8.24
CA LEU A 175 2.26 7.26 8.83
C LEU A 175 1.00 6.40 8.70
N CYS A 176 1.15 5.24 8.07
CA CYS A 176 0.06 4.37 7.69
C CYS A 176 0.19 2.99 8.34
N HIS A 177 -0.91 2.23 8.28
CA HIS A 177 -0.95 0.81 8.67
C HIS A 177 -0.47 0.55 10.10
N LEU A 178 -0.86 1.43 11.04
CA LEU A 178 -0.53 1.30 12.46
C LEU A 178 -1.25 0.09 13.05
N SER A 179 -0.50 -0.81 13.71
CA SER A 179 -1.09 -1.94 14.43
C SER A 179 -1.96 -1.46 15.58
N LYS A 180 -3.16 -2.01 15.67
CA LYS A 180 -4.08 -1.71 16.77
C LYS A 180 -3.55 -2.18 18.14
N ASP A 181 -2.84 -3.30 18.14
CA ASP A 181 -2.43 -3.99 19.36
C ASP A 181 -0.97 -3.76 19.75
N ASN A 182 -0.15 -3.33 18.79
CA ASN A 182 1.31 -3.20 18.97
C ASN A 182 1.83 -1.81 18.57
N ASN A 183 0.98 -0.80 18.60
CA ASN A 183 1.34 0.58 18.30
C ASN A 183 0.46 1.55 19.08
N THR A 184 0.95 2.78 19.25
CA THR A 184 0.16 3.93 19.75
C THR A 184 0.29 5.09 18.78
N PRO A 185 -0.74 5.94 18.63
CA PRO A 185 -0.67 7.14 17.78
C PRO A 185 0.18 8.28 18.36
N GLU A 186 0.74 8.09 19.55
CA GLU A 186 1.51 9.09 20.31
C GLU A 186 2.98 9.09 19.95
#